data_07628bdbf568960ae1b6d02e54f33d7d
#
_entry.id   07628bdbf568960ae1b6d02e54f33d7d
#
_cell.length_a   1.000
_cell.length_b   1.000
_cell.length_c   1.000
_cell.angle_alpha   90.00
_cell.angle_beta   90.00
_cell.angle_gamma   90.00
#
_symmetry.space_group_name_H-M   'P 1'
#
loop_
_entity.id
_entity.type
_entity.pdbx_description
1 polymer ?
#
loop_
_entity_poly.entity_id
_entity_poly.type
_entity_poly.pdbx_seq_one_letter_code
_entity_poly.pdbx_strand_id
1 'polypeptide(L)'
;MLFFEPSVRNTENCTARFTAKDGDASLGVCELLLHDRLADITAVSLQTEDLSIGEGLLRAALNFASNRGYYMAVFSAKDAEKVRARLPFEEKNGRLQGDIPSLLAGTCGNIDKS
;
A
#
# COMPACT_ATOMS: atom_id res chain seq x y z
N MET A 1 -13.11 15.80 5.61
CA MET A 1 -12.56 15.54 4.29
C MET A 1 -11.51 14.47 4.38
N LEU A 2 -11.62 13.46 3.56
CA LEU A 2 -10.67 12.35 3.55
C LEU A 2 -9.41 12.71 2.77
N PHE A 3 -8.26 12.44 3.34
CA PHE A 3 -7.00 12.59 2.63
C PHE A 3 -5.96 11.60 3.17
N PHE A 4 -4.93 11.35 2.36
CA PHE A 4 -3.86 10.43 2.70
C PHE A 4 -2.57 11.23 2.87
N GLU A 5 -2.09 11.33 4.09
CA GLU A 5 -0.96 12.19 4.42
C GLU A 5 0.33 11.38 4.47
N PRO A 6 1.32 11.72 3.63
CA PRO A 6 2.61 11.03 3.69
C PRO A 6 3.51 11.65 4.74
N SER A 7 4.33 10.82 5.34
CA SER A 7 5.35 11.26 6.29
C SER A 7 6.62 10.47 6.00
N VAL A 8 7.63 11.15 5.48
CA VAL A 8 8.90 10.50 5.15
C VAL A 8 9.70 10.30 6.43
N ARG A 9 10.10 9.06 6.68
CA ARG A 9 10.78 8.69 7.93
C ARG A 9 12.25 8.35 7.72
N ASN A 10 12.56 7.64 6.65
CA ASN A 10 13.93 7.25 6.29
C ASN A 10 14.68 6.57 7.44
N THR A 11 13.98 5.72 8.17
CA THR A 11 14.61 4.89 9.18
C THR A 11 14.94 3.52 8.58
N GLU A 12 15.66 2.72 9.34
CA GLU A 12 16.05 1.38 8.95
C GLU A 12 14.84 0.49 8.64
N ASN A 13 13.72 0.73 9.30
CA ASN A 13 12.54 -0.12 9.20
C ASN A 13 11.38 0.54 8.49
N CYS A 14 11.49 1.82 8.14
CA CYS A 14 10.37 2.53 7.53
C CYS A 14 10.89 3.70 6.71
N THR A 15 10.62 3.67 5.41
CA THR A 15 10.97 4.80 4.54
C THR A 15 9.92 5.89 4.63
N ALA A 16 8.66 5.51 4.63
CA ALA A 16 7.57 6.47 4.69
C ALA A 16 6.35 5.84 5.33
N ARG A 17 5.57 6.66 6.00
CA ARG A 17 4.29 6.25 6.59
C ARG A 17 3.19 7.08 5.94
N PHE A 18 2.08 6.43 5.65
CA PHE A 18 0.93 7.09 5.06
C PHE A 18 -0.25 6.95 6.02
N THR A 19 -0.89 8.06 6.33
CA THR A 19 -2.00 8.08 7.27
C THR A 19 -3.25 8.55 6.55
N ALA A 20 -4.32 7.78 6.66
CA ALA A 20 -5.62 8.19 6.13
C ALA A 20 -6.33 9.00 7.21
N LYS A 21 -6.76 10.19 6.86
CA LYS A 21 -7.40 11.09 7.81
C LYS A 21 -8.70 11.64 7.28
N ASP A 22 -9.64 11.84 8.18
CA ASP A 22 -10.86 12.58 7.89
C ASP A 22 -10.91 13.70 8.91
N GLY A 23 -10.51 14.91 8.48
CA GLY A 23 -10.30 15.99 9.42
C GLY A 23 -9.15 15.64 10.36
N ASP A 24 -9.43 15.61 11.65
CA ASP A 24 -8.42 15.26 12.66
C ASP A 24 -8.42 13.77 13.02
N ALA A 25 -9.39 13.03 12.51
CA ALA A 25 -9.52 11.62 12.85
C ALA A 25 -8.63 10.76 11.97
N SER A 26 -7.84 9.87 12.59
CA SER A 26 -7.01 8.91 11.88
C SER A 26 -7.85 7.67 11.59
N LEU A 27 -7.92 7.28 10.31
CA LEU A 27 -8.69 6.11 9.89
C LEU A 27 -7.81 4.91 9.61
N GLY A 28 -6.52 5.12 9.45
CA GLY A 28 -5.62 4.00 9.20
C GLY A 28 -4.23 4.48 8.84
N VAL A 29 -3.30 3.54 8.84
CA VAL A 29 -1.88 3.80 8.61
C VAL A 29 -1.30 2.68 7.75
N CYS A 30 -0.39 3.04 6.85
CA CYS A 30 0.36 2.09 6.05
C CYS A 30 1.83 2.48 6.10
N GLU A 31 2.72 1.51 6.33
CA GLU A 31 4.15 1.76 6.34
C GLU A 31 4.82 1.10 5.15
N LEU A 32 5.76 1.82 4.56
CA LEU A 32 6.49 1.41 3.37
C LEU A 32 7.98 1.43 3.63
N LEU A 33 8.66 0.36 3.29
CA LEU A 33 10.11 0.29 3.34
C LEU A 33 10.64 0.08 1.93
N LEU A 34 11.52 0.97 1.48
CA LEU A 34 12.16 0.84 0.19
C LEU A 34 13.56 0.27 0.39
N HIS A 35 13.81 -0.91 -0.17
CA HIS A 35 15.12 -1.55 -0.05
C HIS A 35 15.30 -2.57 -1.18
N ASP A 36 16.54 -2.77 -1.56
CA ASP A 36 16.90 -3.82 -2.54
C ASP A 36 16.03 -3.78 -3.80
N ARG A 37 15.71 -2.58 -4.25
CA ARG A 37 14.86 -2.35 -5.43
C ARG A 37 13.43 -2.81 -5.23
N LEU A 38 13.04 -3.06 -4.00
CA LEU A 38 11.68 -3.49 -3.66
C LEU A 38 10.98 -2.44 -2.83
N ALA A 39 9.70 -2.28 -3.09
CA ALA A 39 8.82 -1.47 -2.26
C ALA A 39 8.04 -2.45 -1.39
N ASP A 40 8.34 -2.46 -0.11
CA ASP A 40 7.78 -3.43 0.83
C ASP A 40 6.73 -2.76 1.70
N ILE A 41 5.49 -3.23 1.59
CA ILE A 41 4.41 -2.80 2.49
C ILE A 41 4.57 -3.60 3.76
N THR A 42 5.11 -2.98 4.80
CA THR A 42 5.49 -3.68 6.02
C THR A 42 4.42 -3.67 7.10
N ALA A 43 3.52 -2.70 7.06
CA ALA A 43 2.47 -2.62 8.07
C ALA A 43 1.25 -1.92 7.50
N VAL A 44 0.07 -2.42 7.82
CA VAL A 44 -1.20 -1.77 7.53
C VAL A 44 -2.09 -1.95 8.74
N SER A 45 -2.65 -0.85 9.21
CA SER A 45 -3.56 -0.87 10.37
C SER A 45 -4.73 0.05 10.07
N LEU A 46 -5.94 -0.46 10.22
CA LEU A 46 -7.15 0.32 9.97
C LEU A 46 -7.94 0.50 11.25
N GLN A 47 -8.46 1.70 11.46
CA GLN A 47 -9.41 2.00 12.52
C GLN A 47 -10.83 2.11 11.98
N THR A 48 -11.07 1.52 10.83
CA THR A 48 -12.38 1.56 10.18
C THR A 48 -12.60 0.23 9.48
N GLU A 49 -13.86 -0.12 9.25
CA GLU A 49 -14.18 -1.33 8.48
C GLU A 49 -14.24 -1.06 6.98
N ASP A 50 -14.05 0.19 6.58
CA ASP A 50 -14.11 0.55 5.17
C ASP A 50 -12.78 0.18 4.49
N LEU A 51 -12.80 -0.92 3.75
CA LEU A 51 -11.58 -1.43 3.11
C LEU A 51 -11.10 -0.52 2.00
N SER A 52 -11.93 0.37 1.48
CA SER A 52 -11.48 1.32 0.46
C SER A 52 -10.44 2.29 1.04
N ILE A 53 -10.47 2.53 2.35
CA ILE A 53 -9.45 3.35 3.01
C ILE A 53 -8.11 2.62 2.94
N GLY A 54 -8.10 1.32 3.22
CA GLY A 54 -6.89 0.52 3.11
C GLY A 54 -6.36 0.49 1.69
N GLU A 55 -7.25 0.32 0.72
CA GLU A 55 -6.83 0.35 -0.68
C GLU A 55 -6.18 1.68 -1.03
N GLY A 56 -6.77 2.80 -0.57
CA GLY A 56 -6.20 4.12 -0.81
C GLY A 56 -4.83 4.27 -0.21
N LEU A 57 -4.62 3.72 0.99
CA LEU A 57 -3.31 3.74 1.64
C LEU A 57 -2.28 2.97 0.82
N LEU A 58 -2.65 1.77 0.34
CA LEU A 58 -1.73 0.98 -0.48
C LEU A 58 -1.38 1.71 -1.77
N ARG A 59 -2.38 2.31 -2.41
CA ARG A 59 -2.13 3.05 -3.65
C ARG A 59 -1.23 4.25 -3.42
N ALA A 60 -1.42 4.97 -2.32
CA ALA A 60 -0.57 6.11 -1.98
C ALA A 60 0.88 5.65 -1.79
N ALA A 61 1.07 4.55 -1.08
CA ALA A 61 2.42 4.03 -0.84
C ALA A 61 3.07 3.57 -2.15
N LEU A 62 2.33 2.87 -3.00
CA LEU A 62 2.88 2.38 -4.26
C LEU A 62 3.15 3.51 -5.23
N ASN A 63 2.32 4.54 -5.27
CA ASN A 63 2.59 5.72 -6.08
C ASN A 63 3.86 6.43 -5.63
N PHE A 64 4.05 6.53 -4.32
CA PHE A 64 5.27 7.12 -3.76
C PHE A 64 6.49 6.34 -4.22
N ALA A 65 6.43 5.01 -4.15
CA ALA A 65 7.54 4.17 -4.57
C ALA A 65 7.79 4.29 -6.08
N SER A 66 6.71 4.30 -6.86
CA SER A 66 6.83 4.43 -8.31
C SER A 66 7.50 5.74 -8.69
N ASN A 67 7.14 6.83 -8.01
CA ASN A 67 7.73 8.14 -8.28
C ASN A 67 9.22 8.19 -7.93
N ARG A 68 9.69 7.22 -7.15
CA ARG A 68 11.11 7.11 -6.79
C ARG A 68 11.83 6.05 -7.63
N GLY A 69 11.17 5.54 -8.67
CA GLY A 69 11.80 4.61 -9.60
C GLY A 69 11.70 3.14 -9.23
N TYR A 70 10.88 2.81 -8.25
CA TYR A 70 10.68 1.41 -7.88
C TYR A 70 9.63 0.77 -8.76
N TYR A 71 9.87 -0.46 -9.18
CA TYR A 71 9.00 -1.18 -10.09
C TYR A 71 8.28 -2.35 -9.43
N MET A 72 8.95 -3.04 -8.50
CA MET A 72 8.39 -4.22 -7.86
C MET A 72 8.00 -3.92 -6.42
N ALA A 73 6.89 -4.50 -5.99
CA ALA A 73 6.42 -4.36 -4.63
C ALA A 73 6.20 -5.74 -4.01
N VAL A 74 6.41 -5.81 -2.70
CA VAL A 74 6.09 -7.00 -1.91
C VAL A 74 5.21 -6.56 -0.75
N PHE A 75 4.46 -7.51 -0.20
CA PHE A 75 3.53 -7.24 0.89
C PHE A 75 3.90 -8.14 2.06
N SER A 76 4.52 -7.55 3.07
CA SER A 76 4.98 -8.27 4.26
C SER A 76 4.07 -8.06 5.47
N ALA A 77 3.15 -7.11 5.39
CA ALA A 77 2.28 -6.78 6.52
C ALA A 77 1.46 -8.00 6.93
N LYS A 78 1.32 -8.17 8.24
CA LYS A 78 0.54 -9.26 8.79
C LYS A 78 -0.85 -8.77 9.19
N ASP A 79 -1.79 -9.70 9.25
CA ASP A 79 -3.15 -9.41 9.70
C ASP A 79 -3.86 -8.37 8.84
N ALA A 80 -3.46 -8.27 7.57
CA ALA A 80 -4.06 -7.32 6.65
C ALA A 80 -4.56 -7.98 5.37
N GLU A 81 -5.02 -9.21 5.49
CA GLU A 81 -5.43 -10.00 4.33
C GLU A 81 -6.55 -9.37 3.53
N LYS A 82 -7.53 -8.77 4.21
CA LYS A 82 -8.65 -8.17 3.53
C LYS A 82 -8.23 -6.94 2.73
N VAL A 83 -7.31 -6.16 3.28
CA VAL A 83 -6.78 -4.99 2.59
C VAL A 83 -5.93 -5.43 1.41
N ARG A 84 -5.07 -6.40 1.65
CA ARG A 84 -4.18 -6.93 0.62
C ARG A 84 -4.98 -7.44 -0.59
N ALA A 85 -6.13 -8.07 -0.32
CA ALA A 85 -6.96 -8.62 -1.37
C ALA A 85 -7.56 -7.56 -2.30
N ARG A 86 -7.48 -6.28 -1.94
CA ARG A 86 -7.98 -5.21 -2.78
C ARG A 86 -7.07 -4.92 -3.97
N LEU A 87 -5.83 -5.44 -3.95
CA LEU A 87 -4.90 -5.27 -5.06
C LEU A 87 -4.42 -6.65 -5.52
N PRO A 88 -4.03 -6.77 -6.80
CA PRO A 88 -3.71 -8.08 -7.37
C PRO A 88 -2.29 -8.57 -7.07
N PHE A 89 -1.93 -8.61 -5.79
CA PHE A 89 -0.68 -9.25 -5.39
C PHE A 89 -0.76 -10.75 -5.67
N GLU A 90 0.36 -11.33 -6.09
CA GLU A 90 0.46 -12.76 -6.35
C GLU A 90 1.47 -13.39 -5.41
N GLU A 91 1.19 -14.61 -4.99
CA GLU A 91 2.12 -15.34 -4.15
C GLU A 91 3.17 -16.05 -5.00
N LYS A 92 4.45 -15.77 -4.72
CA LYS A 92 5.56 -16.44 -5.39
C LYS A 92 6.62 -16.74 -4.35
N ASN A 93 7.00 -18.01 -4.25
CA ASN A 93 8.04 -18.46 -3.31
C ASN A 93 7.72 -18.05 -1.88
N GLY A 94 6.45 -18.15 -1.50
CA GLY A 94 6.02 -17.82 -0.14
C GLY A 94 5.92 -16.33 0.13
N ARG A 95 6.02 -15.50 -0.89
CA ARG A 95 5.99 -14.06 -0.74
C ARG A 95 4.95 -13.45 -1.67
N LEU A 96 4.19 -12.50 -1.17
CA LEU A 96 3.21 -11.79 -1.98
C LEU A 96 3.90 -10.63 -2.68
N GLN A 97 3.80 -10.58 -4.00
CA GLN A 97 4.49 -9.56 -4.78
C GLN A 97 3.73 -9.21 -6.05
N GLY A 98 4.14 -8.15 -6.68
CA GLY A 98 3.60 -7.73 -7.96
C GLY A 98 4.38 -6.53 -8.49
N ASP A 99 4.27 -6.29 -9.79
CA ASP A 99 4.85 -5.06 -10.33
C ASP A 99 3.90 -3.90 -10.06
N ILE A 100 4.46 -2.76 -9.71
CA ILE A 100 3.66 -1.62 -9.28
C ILE A 100 2.68 -1.15 -10.35
N PRO A 101 3.07 -1.04 -11.64
CA PRO A 101 2.08 -0.62 -12.63
C PRO A 101 0.86 -1.52 -12.69
N SER A 102 1.05 -2.84 -12.61
CA SER A 102 -0.07 -3.77 -12.62
C SER A 102 -0.91 -3.66 -11.36
N LEU A 103 -0.27 -3.48 -10.21
CA LEU A 103 -0.98 -3.34 -8.95
C LEU A 103 -1.86 -2.09 -8.95
N LEU A 104 -1.34 -1.00 -9.48
CA LEU A 104 -2.11 0.26 -9.52
C LEU A 104 -3.20 0.23 -10.57
N ALA A 105 -2.97 -0.46 -11.69
CA ALA A 105 -3.96 -0.57 -12.75
C ALA A 105 -5.03 -1.60 -12.45
N GLY A 106 -4.66 -2.68 -11.74
CA GLY A 106 -5.55 -3.79 -11.50
C GLY A 106 -6.52 -3.55 -10.38
N THR A 107 -7.40 -2.61 -10.56
CA THR A 107 -8.39 -2.31 -9.54
C THR A 107 -9.51 -3.32 -9.56
N CYS A 108 -10.11 -3.48 -8.43
CA CYS A 108 -11.23 -4.39 -8.29
C CYS A 108 -12.40 -4.05 -9.17
N GLY A 109 -12.57 -2.83 -9.55
CA GLY A 109 -13.72 -2.45 -10.32
C GLY A 109 -13.48 -2.38 -11.79
N ASN A 110 -12.34 -2.78 -12.15
CA ASN A 110 -11.98 -2.49 -13.51
C ASN A 110 -12.27 -3.58 -14.45
N ILE A 111 -12.64 -3.65 -14.93
CA ILE A 111 -12.70 -4.68 -15.72
C ILE A 111 -12.74 -4.47 -17.11
N ASP A 112 -12.48 -4.29 -16.95
CA ASP A 112 -12.57 -4.26 -17.81
C ASP A 112 -12.61 -4.25 -18.59
N LYS A 113 -12.73 -4.35 -18.80
CA LYS A 113 -12.91 -4.33 -19.48
C LYS A 113 -12.76 -4.31 -20.21
N SER A 114 -12.91 -4.55 -20.33
CA SER A 114 -12.71 -4.66 -20.98
C SER A 114 -12.44 -4.68 -21.46
#